data_895e2c851f8d3f85428206bc0e3554b5
#
_entry.id   895e2c851f8d3f85428206bc0e3554b5
#
_cell.length_a   1.000
_cell.length_b   1.000
_cell.length_c   1.000
_cell.angle_alpha   90.00
_cell.angle_beta   90.00
_cell.angle_gamma   90.00
#
_symmetry.space_group_name_H-M   'P 1'
#
loop_
_entity.id
_entity.type
_entity.pdbx_description
1 polymer ?
#
loop_
_entity_poly.entity_id
_entity_poly.type
_entity_poly.pdbx_seq_one_letter_code
_entity_poly.pdbx_strand_id
1 'polypeptide(L)'
;YGLDYSGEKEDYNSEVLKNSITPDDYDRSLKIQIKSLDNWKSKVSKGMNKKPKLVILSVSGGGLRSALWTMKSVLTADSAMNGELLNNTHLITGSSGGMIGASYMRELVRENGLDYSELSAEPCFDDISRDILNPMILAMATHDLALRYRKAEVDGEYHLMDRAYSFERKLNINTSNRLNKKLSDFVEPEFESRIPTMIFSPTI
;
A
#
# COMPACT_ATOMS: atom_id res chain seq x y z
N TYR A 1 -9.04 -0.44 15.80
CA TYR A 1 -7.61 -0.23 15.78
C TYR A 1 -7.13 0.70 16.90
N GLY A 2 -7.18 0.34 18.13
CA GLY A 2 -6.49 1.01 19.22
C GLY A 2 -5.35 0.12 19.71
N LEU A 3 -4.26 0.71 20.16
CA LEU A 3 -3.22 -0.06 20.84
C LEU A 3 -3.82 -0.59 22.15
N ASP A 4 -3.73 -1.88 22.38
CA ASP A 4 -4.08 -2.47 23.67
C ASP A 4 -2.92 -2.23 24.65
N TYR A 5 -3.16 -1.37 25.61
CA TYR A 5 -2.18 -1.05 26.68
C TYR A 5 -2.35 -1.94 27.92
N SER A 6 -3.27 -2.91 27.91
CA SER A 6 -3.53 -3.80 29.03
C SER A 6 -2.68 -5.07 29.01
N GLY A 7 -2.06 -5.38 27.87
CA GLY A 7 -1.17 -6.53 27.73
C GLY A 7 0.24 -6.30 28.28
N GLU A 8 1.03 -7.36 28.37
CA GLU A 8 2.46 -7.24 28.65
C GLU A 8 3.13 -6.39 27.56
N LYS A 9 3.92 -5.41 27.98
CA LYS A 9 4.64 -4.55 27.04
C LYS A 9 5.90 -5.29 26.60
N GLU A 10 6.02 -5.50 25.30
CA GLU A 10 7.25 -5.98 24.71
C GLU A 10 8.37 -4.93 24.85
N ASP A 11 9.56 -5.39 25.22
CA ASP A 11 10.75 -4.55 25.25
C ASP A 11 11.16 -4.22 23.81
N TYR A 12 11.01 -2.93 23.45
CA TYR A 12 11.40 -2.43 22.15
C TYR A 12 12.79 -1.78 22.22
N ASN A 13 13.82 -2.60 22.07
CA ASN A 13 15.20 -2.14 22.04
C ASN A 13 16.01 -2.83 20.91
N SER A 14 17.20 -2.29 20.62
CA SER A 14 18.04 -2.78 19.51
C SER A 14 18.45 -4.24 19.66
N GLU A 15 18.56 -4.75 20.89
CA GLU A 15 18.98 -6.12 21.18
C GLU A 15 17.83 -7.10 20.92
N VAL A 16 16.63 -6.79 21.39
CA VAL A 16 15.43 -7.57 21.11
C VAL A 16 15.16 -7.63 19.61
N LEU A 17 15.26 -6.49 18.91
CA LEU A 17 15.08 -6.44 17.45
C LEU A 17 16.11 -7.27 16.69
N LYS A 18 17.39 -7.24 17.11
CA LYS A 18 18.43 -8.07 16.48
C LYS A 18 18.21 -9.56 16.72
N ASN A 19 17.69 -9.92 17.90
CA ASN A 19 17.47 -11.32 18.28
C ASN A 19 16.12 -11.87 17.76
N SER A 20 15.18 -10.98 17.33
CA SER A 20 13.90 -11.42 16.77
C SER A 20 14.01 -12.02 15.37
N ILE A 21 15.12 -11.81 14.68
CA ILE A 21 15.39 -12.36 13.34
C ILE A 21 16.52 -13.39 13.48
N THR A 22 16.19 -14.65 13.28
CA THR A 22 17.20 -15.71 13.26
C THR A 22 17.95 -15.73 11.92
N PRO A 23 19.20 -16.26 11.87
CA PRO A 23 19.90 -16.46 10.60
C PRO A 23 19.10 -17.28 9.58
N ASP A 24 18.34 -18.29 10.06
CA ASP A 24 17.49 -19.13 9.21
C ASP A 24 16.31 -18.34 8.62
N ASP A 25 15.74 -17.41 9.38
CA ASP A 25 14.68 -16.50 8.88
C ASP A 25 15.23 -15.56 7.81
N TYR A 26 16.43 -15.04 8.01
CA TYR A 26 17.10 -14.21 7.02
C TYR A 26 17.36 -14.97 5.72
N ASP A 27 17.94 -16.17 5.81
CA ASP A 27 18.25 -17.00 4.63
C ASP A 27 16.98 -17.43 3.90
N ARG A 28 15.91 -17.75 4.63
CA ARG A 28 14.60 -18.07 4.04
C ARG A 28 14.03 -16.87 3.30
N SER A 29 14.03 -15.70 3.93
CA SER A 29 13.54 -14.46 3.33
C SER A 29 14.35 -14.08 2.10
N LEU A 30 15.68 -14.19 2.15
CA LEU A 30 16.54 -13.91 1.02
C LEU A 30 16.24 -14.83 -0.17
N LYS A 31 16.06 -16.13 0.06
CA LYS A 31 15.69 -17.09 -1.01
C LYS A 31 14.35 -16.74 -1.65
N ILE A 32 13.37 -16.33 -0.86
CA ILE A 32 12.06 -15.89 -1.36
C ILE A 32 12.21 -14.65 -2.24
N GLN A 33 12.98 -13.65 -1.77
CA GLN A 33 13.19 -12.41 -2.53
C GLN A 33 13.94 -12.64 -3.84
N ILE A 34 14.98 -13.48 -3.83
CA ILE A 34 15.71 -13.85 -5.05
C ILE A 34 14.76 -14.52 -6.05
N LYS A 35 13.94 -15.44 -5.59
CA LYS A 35 12.97 -16.13 -6.47
C LYS A 35 11.91 -15.19 -7.02
N SER A 36 11.41 -14.26 -6.22
CA SER A 36 10.50 -13.20 -6.70
C SER A 36 11.15 -12.33 -7.78
N LEU A 37 12.42 -11.97 -7.58
CA LEU A 37 13.19 -11.21 -8.58
C LEU A 37 13.43 -12.01 -9.89
N ASP A 38 13.66 -13.32 -9.78
CA ASP A 38 13.77 -14.20 -10.95
C ASP A 38 12.42 -14.32 -11.69
N ASN A 39 11.30 -14.37 -10.98
CA ASN A 39 9.96 -14.34 -11.57
C ASN A 39 9.74 -13.01 -12.33
N TRP A 40 10.08 -11.88 -11.71
CA TRP A 40 10.03 -10.57 -12.35
C TRP A 40 10.89 -10.54 -13.62
N LYS A 41 12.14 -10.97 -13.53
CA LYS A 41 13.06 -11.01 -14.66
C LYS A 41 12.52 -11.88 -15.79
N SER A 42 11.97 -13.04 -15.47
CA SER A 42 11.37 -13.94 -16.45
C SER A 42 10.15 -13.34 -17.15
N LYS A 43 9.33 -12.57 -16.39
CA LYS A 43 8.18 -11.82 -16.93
C LYS A 43 8.63 -10.77 -17.94
N VAL A 44 9.56 -9.89 -17.55
CA VAL A 44 9.94 -8.71 -18.36
C VAL A 44 10.94 -9.02 -19.47
N SER A 45 11.65 -10.15 -19.40
CA SER A 45 12.62 -10.56 -20.44
C SER A 45 11.97 -11.26 -21.65
N LYS A 46 10.68 -11.57 -21.61
CA LYS A 46 9.99 -12.25 -22.71
C LYS A 46 10.07 -11.43 -24.00
N GLY A 47 10.72 -11.98 -25.01
CA GLY A 47 10.86 -11.35 -26.33
C GLY A 47 11.92 -10.25 -26.42
N MET A 48 12.73 -10.01 -25.38
CA MET A 48 13.77 -8.98 -25.38
C MET A 48 15.16 -9.59 -25.60
N ASN A 49 15.93 -8.99 -26.53
CA ASN A 49 17.36 -9.28 -26.71
C ASN A 49 18.29 -8.48 -25.77
N LYS A 50 17.71 -7.66 -24.88
CA LYS A 50 18.44 -6.80 -23.95
C LYS A 50 18.08 -7.15 -22.52
N LYS A 51 19.02 -6.87 -21.58
CA LYS A 51 18.75 -7.01 -20.14
C LYS A 51 17.62 -6.05 -19.74
N PRO A 52 16.57 -6.53 -19.01
CA PRO A 52 15.50 -5.67 -18.54
C PRO A 52 16.05 -4.65 -17.53
N LYS A 53 15.42 -3.49 -17.47
CA LYS A 53 15.72 -2.45 -16.47
C LYS A 53 14.86 -2.68 -15.24
N LEU A 54 15.49 -2.92 -14.10
CA LEU A 54 14.79 -2.98 -12.82
C LEU A 54 14.35 -1.58 -12.41
N VAL A 55 13.08 -1.40 -12.17
CA VAL A 55 12.51 -0.15 -11.67
C VAL A 55 12.10 -0.31 -10.21
N ILE A 56 12.50 0.65 -9.40
CA ILE A 56 12.08 0.83 -8.02
C ILE A 56 11.44 2.21 -7.92
N LEU A 57 10.17 2.26 -7.53
CA LEU A 57 9.46 3.52 -7.32
C LEU A 57 9.55 3.90 -5.84
N SER A 58 10.12 5.06 -5.56
CA SER A 58 10.12 5.65 -4.22
C SER A 58 9.18 6.86 -4.21
N VAL A 59 8.14 6.80 -3.37
CA VAL A 59 7.10 7.82 -3.32
C VAL A 59 7.14 8.58 -2.00
N SER A 60 6.92 9.89 -2.08
CA SER A 60 7.06 10.81 -0.94
C SER A 60 5.73 11.04 -0.23
N GLY A 61 5.79 11.30 1.07
CA GLY A 61 4.64 11.75 1.85
C GLY A 61 4.15 13.14 1.45
N GLY A 62 3.01 13.56 2.01
CA GLY A 62 2.40 14.88 1.76
C GLY A 62 0.87 14.85 1.72
N GLY A 63 0.24 13.93 2.44
CA GLY A 63 -1.21 13.81 2.54
C GLY A 63 -1.88 13.44 1.20
N LEU A 64 -3.15 13.82 1.04
CA LEU A 64 -3.92 13.50 -0.16
C LEU A 64 -3.34 14.13 -1.45
N ARG A 65 -2.68 15.28 -1.33
CA ARG A 65 -2.00 15.90 -2.47
C ARG A 65 -0.90 15.01 -3.01
N SER A 66 -0.13 14.38 -2.13
CA SER A 66 0.92 13.45 -2.53
C SER A 66 0.32 12.16 -3.12
N ALA A 67 -0.80 11.67 -2.60
CA ALA A 67 -1.49 10.52 -3.17
C ALA A 67 -1.88 10.77 -4.63
N LEU A 68 -2.56 11.89 -4.88
CA LEU A 68 -2.98 12.30 -6.21
C LEU A 68 -1.78 12.56 -7.15
N TRP A 69 -0.75 13.26 -6.63
CA TRP A 69 0.46 13.56 -7.38
C TRP A 69 1.20 12.28 -7.78
N THR A 70 1.33 11.33 -6.87
CA THR A 70 1.97 10.02 -7.14
C THR A 70 1.26 9.30 -8.27
N MET A 71 -0.06 9.16 -8.18
CA MET A 71 -0.84 8.51 -9.24
C MET A 71 -0.63 9.21 -10.58
N LYS A 72 -0.86 10.53 -10.62
CA LYS A 72 -0.79 11.30 -11.86
C LYS A 72 0.60 11.26 -12.48
N SER A 73 1.65 11.44 -11.68
CA SER A 73 3.03 11.44 -12.17
C SER A 73 3.45 10.08 -12.70
N VAL A 74 3.16 9.01 -11.96
CA VAL A 74 3.54 7.65 -12.37
C VAL A 74 2.76 7.20 -13.61
N LEU A 75 1.45 7.40 -13.66
CA LEU A 75 0.63 7.04 -14.82
C LEU A 75 0.99 7.86 -16.06
N THR A 76 1.30 9.16 -15.90
CA THR A 76 1.76 10.00 -17.02
C THR A 76 3.12 9.52 -17.54
N ALA A 77 4.06 9.22 -16.64
CA ALA A 77 5.37 8.71 -17.03
C ALA A 77 5.28 7.34 -17.71
N ASP A 78 4.44 6.46 -17.16
CA ASP A 78 4.23 5.12 -17.71
C ASP A 78 3.57 5.18 -19.11
N SER A 79 2.56 6.05 -19.28
CA SER A 79 1.95 6.30 -20.59
C SER A 79 2.98 6.82 -21.60
N ALA A 80 3.85 7.76 -21.21
CA ALA A 80 4.91 8.28 -22.07
C ALA A 80 5.97 7.22 -22.42
N MET A 81 6.07 6.16 -21.61
CA MET A 81 6.96 5.01 -21.81
C MET A 81 6.23 3.78 -22.40
N ASN A 82 5.02 3.94 -22.90
CA ASN A 82 4.19 2.87 -23.46
C ASN A 82 4.00 1.65 -22.51
N GLY A 83 3.84 1.91 -21.22
CA GLY A 83 3.63 0.86 -20.21
C GLY A 83 4.92 0.23 -19.65
N GLU A 84 6.09 0.65 -20.13
CA GLU A 84 7.35 0.05 -19.69
C GLU A 84 7.71 0.38 -18.25
N LEU A 85 7.30 1.53 -17.72
CA LEU A 85 7.64 1.92 -16.35
C LEU A 85 7.00 0.96 -15.34
N LEU A 86 5.69 0.82 -15.36
CA LEU A 86 4.97 -0.07 -14.43
C LEU A 86 5.25 -1.54 -14.71
N ASN A 87 5.37 -1.93 -15.97
CA ASN A 87 5.71 -3.31 -16.32
C ASN A 87 7.08 -3.72 -15.77
N ASN A 88 8.06 -2.82 -15.77
CA ASN A 88 9.40 -3.06 -15.24
C ASN A 88 9.52 -2.75 -13.74
N THR A 89 8.49 -2.22 -13.09
CA THR A 89 8.51 -1.94 -11.66
C THR A 89 8.41 -3.24 -10.87
N HIS A 90 9.44 -3.51 -10.06
CA HIS A 90 9.48 -4.65 -9.14
C HIS A 90 9.08 -4.26 -7.72
N LEU A 91 9.46 -3.05 -7.30
CA LEU A 91 9.28 -2.59 -5.93
C LEU A 91 8.71 -1.17 -5.90
N ILE A 92 7.75 -0.95 -5.01
CA ILE A 92 7.24 0.37 -4.64
C ILE A 92 7.48 0.54 -3.14
N THR A 93 8.09 1.65 -2.75
CA THR A 93 8.34 2.01 -1.35
C THR A 93 8.13 3.50 -1.13
N GLY A 94 7.96 3.90 0.09
CA GLY A 94 7.77 5.31 0.43
C GLY A 94 6.99 5.51 1.71
N SER A 95 6.32 6.66 1.82
CA SER A 95 5.64 7.02 3.06
C SER A 95 4.30 7.74 2.83
N SER A 96 3.42 7.65 3.83
CA SER A 96 2.21 8.47 3.98
C SER A 96 1.35 8.50 2.71
N GLY A 97 0.86 9.67 2.31
CA GLY A 97 -0.05 9.85 1.19
C GLY A 97 0.46 9.30 -0.14
N GLY A 98 1.77 9.38 -0.42
CA GLY A 98 2.35 8.79 -1.62
C GLY A 98 2.11 7.29 -1.71
N MET A 99 2.24 6.57 -0.60
CA MET A 99 1.94 5.13 -0.55
C MET A 99 0.46 4.83 -0.71
N ILE A 100 -0.44 5.69 -0.20
CA ILE A 100 -1.89 5.55 -0.42
C ILE A 100 -2.20 5.63 -1.93
N GLY A 101 -1.67 6.66 -2.59
CA GLY A 101 -1.84 6.81 -4.04
C GLY A 101 -1.24 5.66 -4.83
N ALA A 102 -0.04 5.20 -4.46
CA ALA A 102 0.61 4.06 -5.10
C ALA A 102 -0.17 2.76 -4.88
N SER A 103 -0.73 2.54 -3.69
CA SER A 103 -1.55 1.36 -3.40
C SER A 103 -2.83 1.34 -4.25
N TYR A 104 -3.51 2.47 -4.34
CA TYR A 104 -4.72 2.59 -5.16
C TYR A 104 -4.41 2.40 -6.65
N MET A 105 -3.35 3.04 -7.15
CA MET A 105 -2.88 2.84 -8.52
C MET A 105 -2.55 1.36 -8.79
N ARG A 106 -1.85 0.67 -7.88
CA ARG A 106 -1.53 -0.75 -8.02
C ARG A 106 -2.78 -1.62 -8.13
N GLU A 107 -3.82 -1.32 -7.34
CA GLU A 107 -5.09 -2.05 -7.42
C GLU A 107 -5.82 -1.79 -8.74
N LEU A 108 -5.83 -0.55 -9.23
CA LEU A 108 -6.39 -0.24 -10.54
C LEU A 108 -5.69 -1.02 -11.66
N VAL A 109 -4.36 -1.04 -11.63
CA VAL A 109 -3.55 -1.83 -12.60
C VAL A 109 -3.86 -3.32 -12.48
N ARG A 110 -4.02 -3.84 -11.27
CA ARG A 110 -4.35 -5.24 -11.02
C ARG A 110 -5.73 -5.62 -11.56
N GLU A 111 -6.71 -4.72 -11.44
CA GLU A 111 -8.10 -4.97 -11.89
C GLU A 111 -8.26 -4.77 -13.40
N ASN A 112 -7.67 -3.74 -13.97
CA ASN A 112 -7.90 -3.29 -15.34
C ASN A 112 -6.71 -3.58 -16.28
N GLY A 113 -5.63 -4.16 -15.76
CA GLY A 113 -4.39 -4.28 -16.50
C GLY A 113 -3.73 -2.90 -16.69
N LEU A 114 -3.06 -2.71 -17.83
CA LEU A 114 -2.42 -1.45 -18.21
C LEU A 114 -3.27 -0.67 -19.23
N ASP A 115 -4.59 -0.72 -19.09
CA ASP A 115 -5.47 0.14 -19.90
C ASP A 115 -5.45 1.57 -19.36
N TYR A 116 -4.67 2.42 -20.02
CA TYR A 116 -4.49 3.83 -19.63
C TYR A 116 -5.77 4.66 -19.77
N SER A 117 -6.69 4.27 -20.65
CA SER A 117 -7.96 4.99 -20.80
C SER A 117 -8.80 4.92 -19.53
N GLU A 118 -8.77 3.78 -18.84
CA GLU A 118 -9.45 3.59 -17.55
C GLU A 118 -8.62 4.10 -16.37
N LEU A 119 -7.30 3.85 -16.35
CA LEU A 119 -6.41 4.27 -15.27
C LEU A 119 -6.24 5.79 -15.16
N SER A 120 -6.30 6.50 -16.31
CA SER A 120 -6.19 7.96 -16.39
C SER A 120 -7.54 8.66 -16.38
N ALA A 121 -8.65 7.94 -16.28
CA ALA A 121 -9.98 8.51 -16.23
C ALA A 121 -10.16 9.41 -14.98
N GLU A 122 -10.84 10.55 -15.15
CA GLU A 122 -11.12 11.47 -14.04
C GLU A 122 -11.71 10.80 -12.80
N PRO A 123 -12.64 9.82 -12.91
CA PRO A 123 -13.19 9.15 -11.73
C PRO A 123 -12.14 8.53 -10.79
N CYS A 124 -11.05 7.98 -11.33
CA CYS A 124 -9.99 7.39 -10.51
C CYS A 124 -9.22 8.44 -9.69
N PHE A 125 -9.01 9.62 -10.26
CA PHE A 125 -8.40 10.75 -9.54
C PHE A 125 -9.38 11.36 -8.54
N ASP A 126 -10.65 11.46 -8.89
CA ASP A 126 -11.70 11.92 -7.98
C ASP A 126 -11.81 11.02 -6.76
N ASP A 127 -11.78 9.70 -6.93
CA ASP A 127 -11.86 8.74 -5.83
C ASP A 127 -10.81 9.00 -4.76
N ILE A 128 -9.55 9.21 -5.16
CA ILE A 128 -8.46 9.44 -4.22
C ILE A 128 -8.39 10.88 -3.71
N SER A 129 -9.01 11.83 -4.39
CA SER A 129 -9.03 13.25 -4.00
C SER A 129 -10.20 13.62 -3.09
N ARG A 130 -11.21 12.77 -2.95
CA ARG A 130 -12.37 13.01 -2.08
C ARG A 130 -11.95 13.22 -0.64
N ASP A 131 -12.69 14.09 0.03
CA ASP A 131 -12.43 14.46 1.42
C ASP A 131 -12.39 13.24 2.36
N ILE A 132 -11.30 13.15 3.12
CA ILE A 132 -11.08 12.17 4.19
C ILE A 132 -10.91 12.89 5.54
N LEU A 133 -10.55 14.17 5.52
CA LEU A 133 -10.21 14.92 6.74
C LEU A 133 -11.42 15.23 7.60
N ASN A 134 -12.55 15.64 7.02
CA ASN A 134 -13.74 16.00 7.80
C ASN A 134 -14.24 14.83 8.65
N PRO A 135 -14.38 13.58 8.15
CA PRO A 135 -14.72 12.44 9.00
C PRO A 135 -13.71 12.16 10.10
N MET A 136 -12.41 12.35 9.85
CA MET A 136 -11.37 12.18 10.87
C MET A 136 -11.47 13.23 11.97
N ILE A 137 -11.64 14.51 11.59
CA ILE A 137 -11.78 15.61 12.56
C ILE A 137 -13.04 15.41 13.40
N LEU A 138 -14.16 15.02 12.77
CA LEU A 138 -15.38 14.70 13.48
C LEU A 138 -15.18 13.54 14.47
N ALA A 139 -14.53 12.46 14.03
CA ALA A 139 -14.22 11.33 14.91
C ALA A 139 -13.32 11.74 16.07
N MET A 140 -12.29 12.54 15.83
CA MET A 140 -11.42 13.07 16.87
C MET A 140 -12.21 13.92 17.89
N ALA A 141 -13.06 14.81 17.43
CA ALA A 141 -13.85 15.69 18.29
C ALA A 141 -14.95 14.96 19.08
N THR A 142 -15.49 13.88 18.53
CA THR A 142 -16.63 13.16 19.14
C THR A 142 -16.20 11.86 19.81
N HIS A 143 -15.56 10.94 19.08
CA HIS A 143 -15.22 9.60 19.57
C HIS A 143 -13.96 9.59 20.43
N ASP A 144 -12.89 10.24 19.98
CA ASP A 144 -11.63 10.23 20.72
C ASP A 144 -11.71 11.06 22.01
N LEU A 145 -12.45 12.17 22.01
CA LEU A 145 -12.56 13.08 23.15
C LEU A 145 -13.75 12.76 24.07
N ALA A 146 -14.91 12.37 23.54
CA ALA A 146 -16.14 12.26 24.30
C ALA A 146 -16.74 10.86 24.38
N LEU A 147 -16.72 10.08 23.29
CA LEU A 147 -17.45 8.82 23.15
C LEU A 147 -16.53 7.63 22.93
N ARG A 148 -15.45 7.51 23.69
CA ARG A 148 -14.39 6.49 23.55
C ARG A 148 -14.87 5.02 23.61
N TYR A 149 -16.08 4.79 24.07
CA TYR A 149 -16.65 3.44 24.23
C TYR A 149 -17.38 2.91 22.98
N ARG A 150 -17.54 3.71 21.92
CA ARG A 150 -18.20 3.23 20.70
C ARG A 150 -17.29 2.28 19.94
N LYS A 151 -17.86 1.11 19.63
CA LYS A 151 -17.17 0.05 18.90
C LYS A 151 -17.92 -0.25 17.60
N ALA A 152 -17.15 -0.64 16.57
CA ALA A 152 -17.66 -1.23 15.35
C ALA A 152 -17.18 -2.69 15.27
N GLU A 153 -18.01 -3.56 14.74
CA GLU A 153 -17.63 -4.93 14.44
C GLU A 153 -17.03 -4.99 13.03
N VAL A 154 -15.83 -5.53 12.92
CA VAL A 154 -15.11 -5.74 11.65
C VAL A 154 -14.50 -7.15 11.70
N ASP A 155 -14.83 -7.98 10.73
CA ASP A 155 -14.36 -9.38 10.62
C ASP A 155 -14.63 -10.22 11.90
N GLY A 156 -15.72 -9.91 12.63
CA GLY A 156 -16.08 -10.61 13.87
C GLY A 156 -15.39 -10.09 15.13
N GLU A 157 -14.54 -9.09 15.03
CA GLU A 157 -13.86 -8.43 16.14
C GLU A 157 -14.39 -7.01 16.39
N TYR A 158 -14.37 -6.58 17.64
CA TYR A 158 -14.85 -5.26 18.05
C TYR A 158 -13.69 -4.28 18.14
N HIS A 159 -13.69 -3.26 17.27
CA HIS A 159 -12.72 -2.19 17.21
C HIS A 159 -13.29 -0.87 17.68
N LEU A 160 -12.46 0.00 18.26
CA LEU A 160 -12.88 1.35 18.62
C LEU A 160 -13.17 2.17 17.36
N MET A 161 -14.28 2.92 17.39
CA MET A 161 -14.61 3.87 16.32
C MET A 161 -13.84 5.18 16.48
N ASP A 162 -12.52 5.10 16.40
CA ASP A 162 -11.63 6.25 16.51
C ASP A 162 -11.39 6.94 15.14
N ARG A 163 -10.48 7.91 15.13
CA ARG A 163 -10.09 8.61 13.89
C ARG A 163 -9.43 7.69 12.86
N ALA A 164 -8.71 6.63 13.30
CA ALA A 164 -8.07 5.68 12.39
C ALA A 164 -9.11 4.84 11.66
N TYR A 165 -10.10 4.31 12.38
CA TYR A 165 -11.27 3.64 11.82
C TYR A 165 -12.02 4.54 10.82
N SER A 166 -12.23 5.82 11.19
CA SER A 166 -12.94 6.78 10.33
C SER A 166 -12.17 7.09 9.04
N PHE A 167 -10.83 7.16 9.12
CA PHE A 167 -9.95 7.32 7.96
C PHE A 167 -10.06 6.12 7.02
N GLU A 168 -9.85 4.92 7.54
CA GLU A 168 -9.88 3.68 6.76
C GLU A 168 -11.25 3.48 6.09
N ARG A 169 -12.32 3.59 6.88
CA ARG A 169 -13.69 3.47 6.37
C ARG A 169 -13.95 4.47 5.24
N LYS A 170 -13.53 5.73 5.41
CA LYS A 170 -13.76 6.76 4.40
C LYS A 170 -12.92 6.53 3.15
N LEU A 171 -11.67 6.10 3.30
CA LEU A 171 -10.80 5.73 2.19
C LEU A 171 -11.41 4.57 1.40
N ASN A 172 -11.89 3.53 2.08
CA ASN A 172 -12.55 2.39 1.44
C ASN A 172 -13.81 2.81 0.67
N ILE A 173 -14.66 3.66 1.26
CA ILE A 173 -15.85 4.21 0.57
C ILE A 173 -15.42 4.99 -0.69
N ASN A 174 -14.45 5.88 -0.57
CA ASN A 174 -13.99 6.70 -1.68
C ASN A 174 -13.43 5.87 -2.84
N THR A 175 -12.72 4.79 -2.54
CA THR A 175 -12.09 3.90 -3.51
C THR A 175 -12.97 2.70 -3.90
N SER A 176 -14.26 2.74 -3.58
CA SER A 176 -15.22 1.65 -3.87
C SER A 176 -14.74 0.29 -3.31
N ASN A 177 -14.17 0.32 -2.11
CA ASN A 177 -13.58 -0.81 -1.37
C ASN A 177 -12.39 -1.50 -2.06
N ARG A 178 -11.78 -0.90 -3.07
CA ARG A 178 -10.61 -1.49 -3.74
C ARG A 178 -9.42 -1.65 -2.80
N LEU A 179 -9.27 -0.77 -1.81
CA LEU A 179 -8.22 -0.85 -0.80
C LEU A 179 -8.59 -1.70 0.42
N ASN A 180 -9.82 -2.21 0.50
CA ASN A 180 -10.27 -3.09 1.58
C ASN A 180 -9.74 -4.53 1.36
N LYS A 181 -8.45 -4.71 1.52
CA LYS A 181 -7.70 -5.95 1.29
C LYS A 181 -6.79 -6.24 2.48
N LYS A 182 -6.55 -7.52 2.73
CA LYS A 182 -5.52 -7.96 3.69
C LYS A 182 -4.15 -7.99 3.02
N LEU A 183 -3.08 -7.74 3.78
CA LEU A 183 -1.73 -7.85 3.24
C LEU A 183 -1.43 -9.26 2.70
N SER A 184 -2.04 -10.28 3.31
CA SER A 184 -1.96 -11.68 2.85
C SER A 184 -2.47 -11.89 1.42
N ASP A 185 -3.43 -11.07 0.95
CA ASP A 185 -4.01 -11.19 -0.38
C ASP A 185 -3.02 -10.82 -1.49
N PHE A 186 -1.93 -10.16 -1.13
CA PHE A 186 -0.89 -9.72 -2.06
C PHE A 186 0.33 -10.64 -2.10
N VAL A 187 0.49 -11.56 -1.17
CA VAL A 187 1.70 -12.42 -1.05
C VAL A 187 1.96 -13.18 -2.35
N GLU A 188 0.97 -13.89 -2.86
CA GLU A 188 1.12 -14.67 -4.09
C GLU A 188 1.28 -13.78 -5.35
N PRO A 189 0.44 -12.74 -5.58
CA PRO A 189 0.60 -11.85 -6.73
C PRO A 189 1.94 -11.11 -6.77
N GLU A 190 2.46 -10.70 -5.62
CA GLU A 190 3.78 -10.06 -5.51
C GLU A 190 4.91 -11.06 -5.76
N PHE A 191 4.82 -12.26 -5.17
CA PHE A 191 5.80 -13.32 -5.37
C PHE A 191 5.92 -13.74 -6.84
N GLU A 192 4.80 -13.87 -7.53
CA GLU A 192 4.75 -14.19 -8.96
C GLU A 192 5.03 -12.99 -9.87
N SER A 193 5.28 -11.82 -9.29
CA SER A 193 5.51 -10.56 -10.02
C SER A 193 4.37 -10.16 -10.95
N ARG A 194 3.15 -10.58 -10.64
CA ARG A 194 1.94 -10.08 -11.31
C ARG A 194 1.71 -8.61 -11.02
N ILE A 195 2.04 -8.19 -9.80
CA ILE A 195 2.04 -6.81 -9.32
C ILE A 195 3.37 -6.48 -8.63
N PRO A 196 3.77 -5.21 -8.54
CA PRO A 196 4.95 -4.82 -7.79
C PRO A 196 4.82 -5.13 -6.29
N THR A 197 5.90 -5.58 -5.68
CA THR A 197 5.99 -5.68 -4.21
C THR A 197 5.91 -4.29 -3.58
N MET A 198 5.21 -4.16 -2.45
CA MET A 198 5.14 -2.91 -1.71
C MET A 198 5.75 -3.04 -0.32
N ILE A 199 6.61 -2.07 0.04
CA ILE A 199 7.16 -1.95 1.39
C ILE A 199 6.53 -0.72 2.05
N PHE A 200 5.71 -0.98 3.08
CA PHE A 200 5.12 0.06 3.92
C PHE A 200 6.03 0.33 5.12
N SER A 201 6.33 1.59 5.36
CA SER A 201 7.09 2.03 6.53
C SER A 201 6.16 2.81 7.47
N PRO A 202 5.44 2.13 8.37
CA PRO A 202 4.58 2.79 9.34
C PRO A 202 5.43 3.56 10.36
N THR A 203 4.87 4.65 10.88
CA THR A 203 5.39 5.30 12.10
C THR A 203 4.84 4.57 13.31
N ILE A 204 5.68 4.30 14.27
CA ILE A 204 5.34 3.70 15.57
C ILE A 204 5.04 4.80 16.57
#